data_c0b7dbf9ac5e151a4cb199776bb3a1b0
#
_entry.id   c0b7dbf9ac5e151a4cb199776bb3a1b0
#
_cell.length_a   1.000
_cell.length_b   1.000
_cell.length_c   1.000
_cell.angle_alpha   90.00
_cell.angle_beta   90.00
_cell.angle_gamma   90.00
#
_symmetry.space_group_name_H-M   'P 1'
#
loop_
_entity.id
_entity.type
_entity.pdbx_description
1 polymer ?
#
loop_
_entity_poly.entity_id
_entity_poly.type
_entity_poly.pdbx_seq_one_letter_code
_entity_poly.pdbx_strand_id
1 'polypeptide(L)'
;MAKKKPDKIKKSDNPKSFSSFLKKRAPIYLGIIGLFMIFAYPALTEKNLESLLADDSFTDNERIAFEMVKSYKGVNDKGMTILQVIEEKINDKYSDQKIFDDEDTWAEFTVEATNTKNYEVVFVFSVENNQSMRYEWNVNLESGEISSTDGPSRIILQTVDHYD
;
A
#
# COMPACT_ATOMS: atom_id res chain seq x y z
N MET A 1 -76.99 -35.36 25.21
CA MET A 1 -75.94 -34.62 25.91
C MET A 1 -74.60 -34.90 25.21
N ALA A 2 -74.11 -34.00 24.39
CA ALA A 2 -72.86 -34.18 23.63
C ALA A 2 -71.73 -33.51 24.40
N LYS A 3 -70.68 -34.24 24.76
CA LYS A 3 -69.50 -33.72 25.45
C LYS A 3 -68.58 -33.07 24.43
N LYS A 4 -68.40 -31.74 24.54
CA LYS A 4 -67.45 -30.94 23.81
C LYS A 4 -66.03 -31.25 24.25
N LYS A 5 -65.16 -31.68 23.32
CA LYS A 5 -63.72 -31.87 23.56
C LYS A 5 -63.03 -30.48 23.67
N PRO A 6 -62.08 -30.27 24.60
CA PRO A 6 -61.33 -29.03 24.67
C PRO A 6 -60.34 -28.88 23.53
N ASP A 7 -60.31 -27.72 22.92
CA ASP A 7 -59.40 -27.30 21.87
C ASP A 7 -57.94 -27.31 22.43
N LYS A 8 -57.05 -27.98 21.71
CA LYS A 8 -55.62 -27.92 21.96
C LYS A 8 -55.07 -26.57 21.55
N ILE A 9 -54.70 -25.74 22.52
CA ILE A 9 -53.98 -24.49 22.32
C ILE A 9 -52.67 -24.80 21.58
N LYS A 10 -52.57 -24.34 20.33
CA LYS A 10 -51.30 -24.36 19.56
C LYS A 10 -50.29 -23.48 20.32
N LYS A 11 -49.21 -24.10 20.84
CA LYS A 11 -48.02 -23.36 21.30
C LYS A 11 -47.53 -22.48 20.15
N SER A 12 -47.58 -21.17 20.31
CA SER A 12 -46.95 -20.23 19.37
C SER A 12 -45.44 -20.48 19.38
N ASP A 13 -44.91 -20.85 18.23
CA ASP A 13 -43.44 -20.89 18.01
C ASP A 13 -42.91 -19.46 18.17
N ASN A 14 -42.38 -19.17 19.34
CA ASN A 14 -41.63 -17.95 19.57
C ASN A 14 -40.44 -17.89 18.57
N PRO A 15 -40.31 -16.83 17.78
CA PRO A 15 -39.16 -16.69 16.89
C PRO A 15 -37.91 -16.75 17.74
N LYS A 16 -37.04 -17.74 17.42
CA LYS A 16 -35.77 -17.94 18.12
C LYS A 16 -35.01 -16.62 18.11
N SER A 17 -34.85 -16.00 19.26
CA SER A 17 -34.19 -14.71 19.42
C SER A 17 -32.81 -14.72 18.75
N PHE A 18 -32.51 -13.70 17.95
CA PHE A 18 -31.23 -13.49 17.30
C PHE A 18 -30.03 -13.66 18.26
N SER A 19 -30.22 -13.30 19.53
CA SER A 19 -29.24 -13.50 20.59
C SER A 19 -28.96 -14.97 20.90
N SER A 20 -29.95 -15.86 20.81
CA SER A 20 -29.77 -17.29 21.03
C SER A 20 -29.00 -17.97 19.89
N PHE A 21 -29.16 -17.47 18.67
CA PHE A 21 -28.40 -17.90 17.49
C PHE A 21 -26.93 -17.48 17.59
N LEU A 22 -26.68 -16.22 17.99
CA LEU A 22 -25.32 -15.69 18.23
C LEU A 22 -24.59 -16.45 19.33
N LYS A 23 -25.25 -16.72 20.47
CA LYS A 23 -24.63 -17.46 21.58
C LYS A 23 -24.13 -18.86 21.18
N LYS A 24 -24.88 -19.57 20.33
CA LYS A 24 -24.48 -20.91 19.86
C LYS A 24 -23.28 -20.89 18.90
N ARG A 25 -23.09 -19.78 18.15
CA ARG A 25 -22.01 -19.63 17.15
C ARG A 25 -20.88 -18.72 17.64
N ALA A 26 -20.98 -18.15 18.83
CA ALA A 26 -19.95 -17.29 19.42
C ALA A 26 -18.53 -17.88 19.36
N PRO A 27 -18.28 -19.17 19.70
CA PRO A 27 -16.93 -19.74 19.61
C PRO A 27 -16.37 -19.77 18.19
N ILE A 28 -17.24 -19.94 17.18
CA ILE A 28 -16.82 -19.92 15.77
C ILE A 28 -16.40 -18.51 15.36
N TYR A 29 -17.20 -17.50 15.72
CA TYR A 29 -16.87 -16.10 15.40
C TYR A 29 -15.62 -15.63 16.14
N LEU A 30 -15.44 -16.02 17.40
CA LEU A 30 -14.23 -15.73 18.16
C LEU A 30 -12.99 -16.40 17.54
N GLY A 31 -13.13 -17.62 17.03
CA GLY A 31 -12.07 -18.30 16.30
C GLY A 31 -11.69 -17.55 15.00
N ILE A 32 -12.68 -17.12 14.22
CA ILE A 32 -12.45 -16.34 12.98
C ILE A 32 -11.78 -15.00 13.31
N ILE A 33 -12.26 -14.29 14.34
CA ILE A 33 -11.66 -13.02 14.79
C ILE A 33 -10.23 -13.26 15.28
N GLY A 34 -9.98 -14.33 16.03
CA GLY A 34 -8.65 -14.69 16.49
C GLY A 34 -7.68 -14.96 15.33
N LEU A 35 -8.12 -15.73 14.33
CA LEU A 35 -7.34 -15.97 13.11
C LEU A 35 -7.08 -14.68 12.34
N PHE A 36 -8.08 -13.80 12.20
CA PHE A 36 -7.92 -12.52 11.57
C PHE A 36 -6.89 -11.65 12.29
N MET A 37 -6.95 -11.57 13.63
CA MET A 37 -6.01 -10.78 14.44
C MET A 37 -4.57 -11.31 14.35
N ILE A 38 -4.39 -12.62 14.17
CA ILE A 38 -3.05 -13.22 14.09
C ILE A 38 -2.45 -13.13 12.68
N PHE A 39 -3.25 -13.35 11.64
CA PHE A 39 -2.75 -13.46 10.26
C PHE A 39 -3.04 -12.27 9.38
N ALA A 40 -4.24 -11.70 9.45
CA ALA A 40 -4.63 -10.62 8.56
C ALA A 40 -4.28 -9.23 9.13
N TYR A 41 -4.46 -9.03 10.44
CA TYR A 41 -4.20 -7.73 11.05
C TYR A 41 -2.72 -7.29 10.93
N PRO A 42 -1.71 -8.13 11.21
CA PRO A 42 -0.30 -7.75 11.01
C PRO A 42 -0.01 -7.37 9.56
N ALA A 43 -0.49 -8.17 8.59
CA ALA A 43 -0.30 -7.88 7.16
C ALA A 43 -0.96 -6.57 6.69
N LEU A 44 -2.04 -6.14 7.36
CA LEU A 44 -2.72 -4.88 7.06
C LEU A 44 -2.09 -3.66 7.77
N THR A 45 -1.28 -3.90 8.81
CA THR A 45 -0.66 -2.84 9.62
C THR A 45 0.84 -2.71 9.38
N GLU A 46 1.45 -3.61 8.61
CA GLU A 46 2.85 -3.46 8.20
C GLU A 46 3.01 -2.17 7.41
N LYS A 47 3.96 -1.34 7.83
CA LYS A 47 4.34 -0.16 7.09
C LYS A 47 5.08 -0.58 5.81
N ASN A 48 4.85 0.15 4.75
CA ASN A 48 5.51 0.02 3.47
C ASN A 48 6.20 1.34 3.10
N LEU A 49 6.94 1.36 2.00
CA LEU A 49 7.61 2.56 1.54
C LEU A 49 6.63 3.74 1.36
N GLU A 50 5.45 3.48 0.80
CA GLU A 50 4.44 4.52 0.58
C GLU A 50 3.97 5.19 1.88
N SER A 51 3.93 4.44 3.01
CA SER A 51 3.54 4.97 4.31
C SER A 51 4.57 5.92 4.94
N LEU A 52 5.82 5.90 4.46
CA LEU A 52 6.88 6.82 4.89
C LEU A 52 6.87 8.13 4.10
N LEU A 53 6.24 8.13 2.91
CA LEU A 53 6.19 9.31 2.07
C LEU A 53 5.22 10.32 2.68
N ALA A 54 5.75 11.47 3.08
CA ALA A 54 4.93 12.59 3.52
C ALA A 54 4.07 13.10 2.33
N ASP A 55 2.88 13.59 2.65
CA ASP A 55 2.04 14.26 1.66
C ASP A 55 2.61 15.69 1.48
N ASP A 56 3.66 15.79 0.67
CA ASP A 56 4.40 17.02 0.49
C ASP A 56 3.54 18.08 -0.22
N SER A 57 3.77 19.32 0.13
CA SER A 57 3.07 20.49 -0.43
C SER A 57 3.58 20.83 -1.83
N PHE A 58 3.44 19.90 -2.78
CA PHE A 58 3.75 20.12 -4.18
C PHE A 58 2.77 21.09 -4.84
N THR A 59 3.28 21.92 -5.75
CA THR A 59 2.45 22.64 -6.70
C THR A 59 1.77 21.67 -7.67
N ASP A 60 0.75 22.11 -8.40
CA ASP A 60 0.00 21.23 -9.31
C ASP A 60 0.91 20.51 -10.32
N ASN A 61 1.88 21.20 -10.92
CA ASN A 61 2.79 20.59 -11.88
C ASN A 61 3.83 19.68 -11.24
N GLU A 62 4.34 20.01 -10.07
CA GLU A 62 5.25 19.16 -9.31
C GLU A 62 4.56 17.88 -8.89
N ARG A 63 3.30 17.95 -8.48
CA ARG A 63 2.48 16.78 -8.16
C ARG A 63 2.29 15.87 -9.37
N ILE A 64 2.04 16.45 -10.57
CA ILE A 64 1.94 15.65 -11.79
C ILE A 64 3.27 14.93 -12.07
N ALA A 65 4.41 15.62 -11.98
CA ALA A 65 5.72 15.03 -12.20
C ALA A 65 6.04 13.93 -11.20
N PHE A 66 5.72 14.14 -9.92
CA PHE A 66 5.83 13.15 -8.86
C PHE A 66 5.01 11.89 -9.16
N GLU A 67 3.71 12.04 -9.44
CA GLU A 67 2.82 10.92 -9.73
C GLU A 67 3.23 10.16 -10.99
N MET A 68 3.74 10.86 -12.01
CA MET A 68 4.28 10.22 -13.20
C MET A 68 5.44 9.26 -12.86
N VAL A 69 6.40 9.69 -12.05
CA VAL A 69 7.52 8.82 -11.62
C VAL A 69 7.02 7.71 -10.71
N LYS A 70 6.27 8.04 -9.68
CA LYS A 70 5.77 7.10 -8.68
C LYS A 70 5.01 5.93 -9.32
N SER A 71 4.12 6.24 -10.26
CA SER A 71 3.20 5.28 -10.87
C SER A 71 3.68 4.67 -12.18
N TYR A 72 4.85 5.07 -12.71
CA TYR A 72 5.36 4.57 -13.98
C TYR A 72 5.59 3.06 -13.95
N LYS A 73 5.01 2.34 -14.91
CA LYS A 73 5.05 0.87 -15.06
C LYS A 73 5.77 0.39 -16.32
N GLY A 74 6.62 1.24 -16.89
CA GLY A 74 7.31 0.94 -18.14
C GLY A 74 6.47 1.20 -19.38
N VAL A 75 7.07 0.94 -20.54
CA VAL A 75 6.49 1.23 -21.87
C VAL A 75 5.18 0.47 -22.13
N ASN A 76 5.03 -0.71 -21.52
CA ASN A 76 3.86 -1.59 -21.72
C ASN A 76 2.75 -1.39 -20.68
N ASP A 77 2.93 -0.49 -19.72
CA ASP A 77 2.03 -0.27 -18.57
C ASP A 77 1.70 -1.57 -17.81
N LYS A 78 2.69 -2.46 -17.76
CA LYS A 78 2.60 -3.77 -17.09
C LYS A 78 3.71 -3.92 -16.07
N GLY A 79 3.46 -4.77 -15.07
CA GLY A 79 4.47 -5.06 -14.05
C GLY A 79 4.46 -4.08 -12.89
N MET A 80 5.62 -3.93 -12.26
CA MET A 80 5.80 -3.11 -11.06
C MET A 80 5.97 -1.64 -11.40
N THR A 81 5.52 -0.77 -10.49
CA THR A 81 5.82 0.67 -10.57
C THR A 81 7.27 0.94 -10.16
N ILE A 82 7.79 2.14 -10.50
CA ILE A 82 9.08 2.60 -9.99
C ILE A 82 9.12 2.52 -8.45
N LEU A 83 8.06 2.96 -7.77
CA LEU A 83 8.00 2.90 -6.31
C LEU A 83 8.10 1.46 -5.79
N GLN A 84 7.40 0.52 -6.41
CA GLN A 84 7.45 -0.90 -6.03
C GLN A 84 8.84 -1.52 -6.26
N VAL A 85 9.51 -1.18 -7.37
CA VAL A 85 10.88 -1.66 -7.63
C VAL A 85 11.87 -1.08 -6.60
N ILE A 86 11.69 0.18 -6.20
CA ILE A 86 12.50 0.79 -5.13
C ILE A 86 12.25 0.05 -3.80
N GLU A 87 10.99 -0.19 -3.45
CA GLU A 87 10.62 -0.92 -2.23
C GLU A 87 11.23 -2.33 -2.20
N GLU A 88 11.17 -3.06 -3.32
CA GLU A 88 11.83 -4.37 -3.46
C GLU A 88 13.34 -4.28 -3.20
N LYS A 89 14.03 -3.29 -3.81
CA LYS A 89 15.47 -3.08 -3.58
C LYS A 89 15.82 -2.69 -2.15
N ILE A 90 14.96 -1.94 -1.47
CA ILE A 90 15.13 -1.63 -0.05
C ILE A 90 14.98 -2.91 0.78
N ASN A 91 13.95 -3.70 0.52
CA ASN A 91 13.70 -4.96 1.21
C ASN A 91 14.83 -5.96 0.98
N ASP A 92 15.36 -6.06 -0.23
CA ASP A 92 16.52 -6.93 -0.54
C ASP A 92 17.78 -6.51 0.24
N LYS A 93 18.03 -5.20 0.34
CA LYS A 93 19.19 -4.65 1.05
C LYS A 93 19.09 -4.81 2.56
N TYR A 94 17.87 -4.75 3.10
CA TYR A 94 17.57 -4.76 4.54
C TYR A 94 16.66 -5.93 4.94
N SER A 95 16.85 -7.10 4.32
CA SER A 95 15.96 -8.27 4.39
C SER A 95 15.65 -8.79 5.80
N ASP A 96 16.53 -8.55 6.76
CA ASP A 96 16.38 -9.02 8.15
C ASP A 96 15.78 -7.97 9.10
N GLN A 97 15.35 -6.83 8.58
CA GLN A 97 14.89 -5.69 9.37
C GLN A 97 13.48 -5.27 8.94
N LYS A 98 12.65 -4.92 9.91
CA LYS A 98 11.39 -4.20 9.66
C LYS A 98 11.71 -2.72 9.38
N ILE A 99 12.41 -2.48 8.29
CA ILE A 99 13.05 -1.21 7.99
C ILE A 99 12.06 -0.03 7.93
N PHE A 100 10.83 -0.28 7.49
CA PHE A 100 9.80 0.77 7.41
C PHE A 100 9.12 1.05 8.77
N ASP A 101 9.31 0.19 9.78
CA ASP A 101 8.83 0.41 11.15
C ASP A 101 9.84 1.14 12.03
N ASP A 102 11.08 1.30 11.57
CA ASP A 102 12.16 1.96 12.30
C ASP A 102 11.92 3.48 12.35
N GLU A 103 12.06 4.08 13.54
CA GLU A 103 11.82 5.51 13.76
C GLU A 103 12.89 6.40 13.11
N ASP A 104 14.09 5.87 12.86
CA ASP A 104 15.20 6.58 12.23
C ASP A 104 15.23 6.40 10.71
N THR A 105 14.23 5.69 10.17
CA THR A 105 14.04 5.49 8.72
C THR A 105 13.09 6.54 8.18
N TRP A 106 13.51 7.20 7.09
CA TRP A 106 12.66 8.15 6.38
C TRP A 106 12.84 8.04 4.85
N ALA A 107 11.82 8.44 4.14
CA ALA A 107 11.82 8.51 2.69
C ALA A 107 11.17 9.83 2.24
N GLU A 108 11.69 10.44 1.19
CA GLU A 108 11.21 11.71 0.67
C GLU A 108 11.35 11.74 -0.85
N PHE A 109 10.37 12.38 -1.51
CA PHE A 109 10.50 12.85 -2.87
C PHE A 109 10.64 14.36 -2.87
N THR A 110 11.63 14.86 -3.60
CA THR A 110 11.77 16.28 -3.92
C THR A 110 11.51 16.46 -5.41
N VAL A 111 10.79 17.51 -5.77
CA VAL A 111 10.49 17.84 -7.16
C VAL A 111 10.88 19.28 -7.41
N GLU A 112 11.74 19.52 -8.40
CA GLU A 112 12.20 20.86 -8.76
C GLU A 112 11.97 21.12 -10.25
N ALA A 113 11.42 22.30 -10.56
CA ALA A 113 11.27 22.71 -11.94
C ALA A 113 12.62 23.09 -12.54
N THR A 114 13.08 22.37 -13.55
CA THR A 114 14.28 22.74 -14.33
C THR A 114 13.96 23.80 -15.36
N ASN A 115 12.73 23.77 -15.90
CA ASN A 115 12.14 24.80 -16.75
C ASN A 115 10.61 24.66 -16.75
N THR A 116 9.91 25.38 -17.62
CA THR A 116 8.43 25.38 -17.64
C THR A 116 7.78 24.02 -17.93
N LYS A 117 8.52 23.06 -18.49
CA LYS A 117 8.00 21.76 -18.93
C LYS A 117 8.74 20.56 -18.32
N ASN A 118 9.96 20.77 -17.85
CA ASN A 118 10.81 19.71 -17.31
C ASN A 118 10.98 19.88 -15.81
N TYR A 119 10.87 18.74 -15.13
CA TYR A 119 11.00 18.63 -13.69
C TYR A 119 12.06 17.59 -13.35
N GLU A 120 12.87 17.89 -12.36
CA GLU A 120 13.73 16.90 -11.71
C GLU A 120 13.00 16.32 -10.51
N VAL A 121 12.89 15.01 -10.49
CA VAL A 121 12.27 14.26 -9.39
C VAL A 121 13.35 13.43 -8.72
N VAL A 122 13.58 13.69 -7.45
CA VAL A 122 14.61 13.03 -6.64
C VAL A 122 13.95 12.26 -5.52
N PHE A 123 14.27 10.98 -5.40
CA PHE A 123 13.90 10.14 -4.27
C PHE A 123 15.10 9.90 -3.38
N VAL A 124 14.91 10.06 -2.08
CA VAL A 124 15.91 9.72 -1.07
C VAL A 124 15.27 8.80 -0.03
N PHE A 125 15.97 7.71 0.27
CA PHE A 125 15.67 6.83 1.38
C PHE A 125 16.89 6.78 2.30
N SER A 126 16.70 7.01 3.58
CA SER A 126 17.77 7.04 4.56
C SER A 126 17.42 6.21 5.79
N VAL A 127 18.45 5.57 6.33
CA VAL A 127 18.40 4.78 7.57
C VAL A 127 19.43 5.37 8.51
N GLU A 128 19.31 5.08 9.80
CA GLU A 128 20.32 5.40 10.81
C GLU A 128 21.75 5.07 10.31
N ASN A 129 22.73 5.89 10.66
CA ASN A 129 24.15 5.76 10.27
C ASN A 129 24.53 6.10 8.82
N ASN A 130 23.83 7.03 8.16
CA ASN A 130 24.20 7.58 6.84
C ASN A 130 24.16 6.59 5.66
N GLN A 131 23.47 5.48 5.77
CA GLN A 131 23.20 4.64 4.61
C GLN A 131 21.99 5.19 3.86
N SER A 132 22.22 5.90 2.77
CA SER A 132 21.15 6.43 1.94
C SER A 132 21.12 5.75 0.56
N MET A 133 19.93 5.69 -0.01
CA MET A 133 19.69 5.36 -1.43
C MET A 133 19.10 6.61 -2.07
N ARG A 134 19.63 7.00 -3.23
CA ARG A 134 19.19 8.17 -3.95
C ARG A 134 18.96 7.80 -5.40
N TYR A 135 17.86 8.28 -5.96
CA TYR A 135 17.47 8.11 -7.36
C TYR A 135 16.99 9.43 -7.93
N GLU A 136 17.33 9.69 -9.19
CA GLU A 136 17.02 10.97 -9.86
C GLU A 136 16.48 10.73 -11.26
N TRP A 137 15.37 11.40 -11.59
CA TRP A 137 14.74 11.34 -12.89
C TRP A 137 14.40 12.73 -13.40
N ASN A 138 14.50 12.90 -14.72
CA ASN A 138 13.94 14.06 -15.42
C ASN A 138 12.60 13.66 -16.02
N VAL A 139 11.58 14.48 -15.80
CA VAL A 139 10.23 14.30 -16.29
C VAL A 139 9.88 15.46 -17.22
N ASN A 140 9.43 15.16 -18.44
CA ASN A 140 8.88 16.15 -19.34
C ASN A 140 7.35 16.05 -19.35
N LEU A 141 6.66 17.04 -18.80
CA LEU A 141 5.18 17.02 -18.68
C LEU A 141 4.46 17.13 -20.02
N GLU A 142 5.12 17.64 -21.08
CA GLU A 142 4.50 17.78 -22.40
C GLU A 142 4.55 16.48 -23.19
N SER A 143 5.70 15.78 -23.17
CA SER A 143 5.88 14.50 -23.88
C SER A 143 5.47 13.30 -23.06
N GLY A 144 5.38 13.43 -21.73
CA GLY A 144 5.19 12.32 -20.81
C GLY A 144 6.43 11.46 -20.62
N GLU A 145 7.60 11.91 -21.07
CA GLU A 145 8.85 11.16 -21.04
C GLU A 145 9.49 11.24 -19.66
N ILE A 146 9.96 10.10 -19.17
CA ILE A 146 10.78 9.96 -17.96
C ILE A 146 12.15 9.44 -18.38
N SER A 147 13.19 10.14 -17.96
CA SER A 147 14.59 9.73 -18.18
C SER A 147 15.39 9.76 -16.90
N SER A 148 16.40 8.91 -16.80
CA SER A 148 17.30 8.87 -15.62
C SER A 148 18.49 9.81 -15.79
N THR A 149 18.89 10.46 -14.71
CA THR A 149 20.09 11.32 -14.69
C THR A 149 21.33 10.57 -14.26
N ASP A 150 21.20 9.47 -13.54
CA ASP A 150 22.29 8.69 -12.98
C ASP A 150 22.19 7.17 -13.30
N GLY A 151 23.23 6.43 -12.92
CA GLY A 151 23.30 4.97 -13.13
C GLY A 151 22.29 4.19 -12.32
N PRO A 152 22.15 4.43 -11.02
CA PRO A 152 21.14 3.77 -10.18
C PRO A 152 19.71 3.96 -10.67
N SER A 153 19.31 5.17 -11.00
CA SER A 153 17.97 5.48 -11.51
C SER A 153 17.69 4.83 -12.85
N ARG A 154 18.72 4.73 -13.71
CA ARG A 154 18.63 4.03 -14.99
C ARG A 154 18.35 2.54 -14.79
N ILE A 155 18.98 1.91 -13.80
CA ILE A 155 18.72 0.49 -13.47
C ILE A 155 17.25 0.31 -13.04
N ILE A 156 16.69 1.24 -12.25
CA ILE A 156 15.28 1.19 -11.88
C ILE A 156 14.39 1.26 -13.12
N LEU A 157 14.60 2.26 -14.00
CA LEU A 157 13.81 2.39 -15.24
C LEU A 157 13.92 1.14 -16.11
N GLN A 158 15.11 0.62 -16.31
CA GLN A 158 15.32 -0.61 -17.09
C GLN A 158 14.62 -1.82 -16.48
N THR A 159 14.61 -1.93 -15.15
CA THR A 159 13.87 -2.99 -14.45
C THR A 159 12.38 -2.89 -14.72
N VAL A 160 11.81 -1.69 -14.64
CA VAL A 160 10.38 -1.44 -14.90
C VAL A 160 10.04 -1.65 -16.38
N ASP A 161 10.87 -1.18 -17.31
CA ASP A 161 10.64 -1.29 -18.76
C ASP A 161 10.72 -2.73 -19.30
N HIS A 162 11.51 -3.58 -18.66
CA HIS A 162 11.74 -4.97 -19.08
C HIS A 162 11.00 -5.99 -18.19
N TYR A 163 10.12 -5.53 -17.33
CA TYR A 163 9.27 -6.39 -16.51
C TYR A 163 8.12 -6.93 -17.37
N ASP A 164 8.28 -8.14 -17.91
CA ASP A 164 7.27 -8.90 -18.66
C ASP A 164 6.59 -9.98 -17.81
#